data_3651416077ec6c54df7bb264e8412a1d
#
_entry.id   3651416077ec6c54df7bb264e8412a1d
#
_cell.length_a   1.000
_cell.length_b   1.000
_cell.length_c   1.000
_cell.angle_alpha   90.00
_cell.angle_beta   90.00
_cell.angle_gamma   90.00
#
_symmetry.space_group_name_H-M   'P 1'
#
loop_
_entity.id
_entity.type
_entity.pdbx_description
1 polymer ?
#
loop_
_entity_poly.entity_id
_entity_poly.type
_entity_poly.pdbx_seq_one_letter_code
_entity_poly.pdbx_strand_id
1 'polypeptide(L)'
;MHLKEVDIHGKEKLDVVCTSNPEEADKMISRILKRVCGLYPQYIGVDVEYTREDQPPQRAAVLQPKSLRPFLKEDRFYTFAGFSIEGDKEMLRSSGLEINPDKYIDIQRKWRVPFKYIDNHSLADVAGSVIHPFYKQMKNKIDRVEDHKLWGISPLPNYLIEYAAIDAYATYESWKRIENIREGLESAKEEEKNYDDPYYGY
;
A
#
# COMPACT_ATOMS: atom_id res chain seq x y z
N MET A 1 5.70 -18.68 -11.47
CA MET A 1 4.65 -18.19 -10.56
C MET A 1 4.71 -19.03 -9.28
N HIS A 2 4.97 -18.39 -8.15
CA HIS A 2 4.90 -19.01 -6.83
C HIS A 2 3.68 -18.47 -6.11
N LEU A 3 2.74 -19.33 -5.72
CA LEU A 3 1.66 -18.99 -4.81
C LEU A 3 2.14 -19.34 -3.40
N LYS A 4 2.06 -18.40 -2.49
CA LYS A 4 2.45 -18.55 -1.09
C LYS A 4 1.36 -17.99 -0.20
N GLU A 5 1.03 -18.71 0.85
CA GLU A 5 0.23 -18.17 1.95
C GLU A 5 1.16 -17.49 2.96
N VAL A 6 0.84 -16.28 3.34
CA VAL A 6 1.55 -15.51 4.37
C VAL A 6 0.60 -15.27 5.53
N ASP A 7 1.03 -15.68 6.72
CA ASP A 7 0.25 -15.44 7.94
C ASP A 7 0.25 -13.95 8.29
N ILE A 8 -0.94 -13.42 8.54
CA ILE A 8 -1.16 -12.07 9.04
C ILE A 8 -1.77 -12.13 10.46
N HIS A 9 -2.33 -11.04 10.95
CA HIS A 9 -2.89 -11.01 12.30
C HIS A 9 -4.07 -11.99 12.47
N GLY A 10 -4.21 -12.53 13.66
CA GLY A 10 -5.25 -13.50 13.97
C GLY A 10 -4.94 -14.89 13.36
N LYS A 11 -5.90 -15.44 12.63
CA LYS A 11 -5.78 -16.71 11.87
C LYS A 11 -5.92 -16.47 10.37
N GLU A 12 -5.83 -15.23 9.95
CA GLU A 12 -5.99 -14.86 8.55
C GLU A 12 -4.71 -15.11 7.77
N LYS A 13 -4.87 -15.42 6.50
CA LYS A 13 -3.79 -15.67 5.56
C LYS A 13 -3.95 -14.78 4.34
N LEU A 14 -2.82 -14.34 3.82
CA LEU A 14 -2.73 -13.56 2.61
C LEU A 14 -2.23 -14.45 1.48
N ASP A 15 -2.98 -14.53 0.38
CA ASP A 15 -2.54 -15.17 -0.84
C ASP A 15 -1.56 -14.27 -1.58
N VAL A 16 -0.33 -14.72 -1.70
CA VAL A 16 0.76 -13.97 -2.33
C VAL A 16 1.18 -14.64 -3.61
N VAL A 17 1.19 -13.88 -4.69
CA VAL A 17 1.74 -14.32 -5.97
C VAL A 17 3.06 -13.61 -6.21
N CYS A 18 4.15 -14.37 -6.24
CA CYS A 18 5.46 -13.90 -6.62
C CYS A 18 5.81 -14.41 -8.02
N THR A 19 6.16 -13.53 -8.93
CA THR A 19 6.51 -13.90 -10.30
C THR A 19 7.60 -13.00 -10.87
N SER A 20 8.55 -13.60 -11.58
CA SER A 20 9.50 -12.91 -12.44
C SER A 20 9.10 -12.96 -13.93
N ASN A 21 7.91 -13.48 -14.24
CA ASN A 21 7.40 -13.56 -15.61
C ASN A 21 6.44 -12.38 -15.89
N PRO A 22 6.79 -11.49 -16.85
CA PRO A 22 5.94 -10.35 -17.21
C PRO A 22 4.53 -10.75 -17.68
N GLU A 23 4.38 -11.87 -18.37
CA GLU A 23 3.09 -12.33 -18.87
C GLU A 23 2.16 -12.77 -17.73
N GLU A 24 2.70 -13.38 -16.68
CA GLU A 24 1.91 -13.73 -15.50
C GLU A 24 1.47 -12.48 -14.73
N ALA A 25 2.35 -11.48 -14.62
CA ALA A 25 1.99 -10.19 -14.04
C ALA A 25 0.90 -9.47 -14.88
N ASP A 26 0.97 -9.50 -16.20
CA ASP A 26 -0.07 -8.97 -17.09
C ASP A 26 -1.42 -9.67 -16.88
N LYS A 27 -1.43 -11.00 -16.69
CA LYS A 27 -2.65 -11.74 -16.35
C LYS A 27 -3.23 -11.32 -14.99
N MET A 28 -2.38 -11.06 -14.01
CA MET A 28 -2.82 -10.57 -12.70
C MET A 28 -3.43 -9.18 -12.79
N ILE A 29 -2.79 -8.23 -13.46
CA ILE A 29 -3.34 -6.89 -13.69
C ILE A 29 -4.70 -7.00 -14.41
N SER A 30 -4.78 -7.85 -15.44
CA SER A 30 -6.03 -8.08 -16.16
C SER A 30 -7.15 -8.63 -15.27
N ARG A 31 -6.82 -9.47 -14.28
CA ARG A 31 -7.81 -9.97 -13.29
C ARG A 31 -8.27 -8.87 -12.35
N ILE A 32 -7.34 -8.00 -11.91
CA ILE A 32 -7.67 -6.84 -11.08
C ILE A 32 -8.65 -5.95 -11.84
N LEU A 33 -8.32 -5.56 -13.07
CA LEU A 33 -9.15 -4.71 -13.91
C LEU A 33 -10.57 -5.28 -14.19
N LYS A 34 -10.69 -6.60 -14.27
CA LYS A 34 -12.00 -7.28 -14.44
C LYS A 34 -12.87 -7.29 -13.18
N ARG A 35 -12.30 -7.04 -12.00
CA ARG A 35 -13.02 -7.03 -10.71
C ARG A 35 -13.65 -5.70 -10.37
N VAL A 36 -13.50 -4.68 -11.22
CA VAL A 36 -14.07 -3.35 -10.99
C VAL A 36 -15.60 -3.45 -11.05
N CYS A 37 -16.25 -3.34 -9.91
CA CYS A 37 -17.70 -3.32 -9.76
C CYS A 37 -18.30 -1.90 -9.68
N GLY A 38 -17.67 -0.92 -10.26
CA GLY A 38 -18.20 0.36 -10.74
C GLY A 38 -18.80 1.38 -9.75
N LEU A 39 -19.12 1.03 -8.51
CA LEU A 39 -19.88 1.94 -7.63
C LEU A 39 -19.07 2.61 -6.51
N TYR A 40 -17.88 2.11 -6.19
CA TYR A 40 -17.06 2.65 -5.10
C TYR A 40 -15.61 2.85 -5.54
N PRO A 41 -14.90 3.82 -4.95
CA PRO A 41 -13.48 3.98 -5.17
C PRO A 41 -12.75 2.65 -4.91
N GLN A 42 -11.92 2.24 -5.86
CA GLN A 42 -11.12 1.03 -5.71
C GLN A 42 -9.71 1.43 -5.30
N TYR A 43 -9.20 0.84 -4.25
CA TYR A 43 -7.86 1.12 -3.74
C TYR A 43 -6.92 -0.05 -3.98
N ILE A 44 -5.65 0.27 -4.24
CA ILE A 44 -4.56 -0.70 -4.32
C ILE A 44 -3.43 -0.20 -3.46
N GLY A 45 -2.97 -1.03 -2.53
CA GLY A 45 -1.75 -0.78 -1.78
C GLY A 45 -0.53 -0.94 -2.69
N VAL A 46 0.34 0.04 -2.70
CA VAL A 46 1.59 0.03 -3.48
C VAL A 46 2.75 0.26 -2.53
N ASP A 47 3.74 -0.58 -2.66
CA ASP A 47 5.03 -0.46 -2.04
C ASP A 47 6.10 -0.85 -3.07
N VAL A 48 7.25 -0.18 -3.07
CA VAL A 48 8.31 -0.40 -4.07
C VAL A 48 9.60 -0.72 -3.38
N GLU A 49 10.05 -1.93 -3.58
CA GLU A 49 11.33 -2.37 -3.08
C GLU A 49 12.44 -2.14 -4.12
N TYR A 50 13.60 -1.74 -3.65
CA TYR A 50 14.76 -1.47 -4.50
C TYR A 50 16.08 -1.79 -3.78
N THR A 51 17.09 -2.14 -4.57
CA THR A 51 18.44 -2.33 -4.04
C THR A 51 19.03 -0.97 -3.63
N ARG A 52 19.53 -0.87 -2.42
CA ARG A 52 20.36 0.25 -2.00
C ARG A 52 21.80 -0.04 -2.46
N GLU A 53 22.12 0.35 -3.66
CA GLU A 53 23.48 0.36 -4.17
C GLU A 53 24.10 1.74 -3.87
N ASP A 54 25.40 1.75 -3.53
CA ASP A 54 26.13 2.99 -3.22
C ASP A 54 26.35 3.89 -4.46
N GLN A 55 25.94 3.41 -5.65
CA GLN A 55 26.06 4.16 -6.91
C GLN A 55 24.72 4.29 -7.64
N PRO A 56 24.33 5.50 -8.04
CA PRO A 56 23.17 5.73 -8.91
C PRO A 56 23.42 5.25 -10.36
N PRO A 57 22.35 4.96 -11.12
CA PRO A 57 20.96 5.15 -10.74
C PRO A 57 20.35 3.90 -10.09
N GLN A 58 19.86 4.05 -8.87
CA GLN A 58 19.00 3.04 -8.25
C GLN A 58 17.73 2.92 -9.07
N ARG A 59 17.33 1.70 -9.37
CA ARG A 59 16.09 1.40 -10.09
C ARG A 59 15.25 0.46 -9.26
N ALA A 60 13.94 0.62 -9.36
CA ALA A 60 13.05 -0.37 -8.80
C ALA A 60 13.37 -1.75 -9.41
N ALA A 61 13.47 -2.76 -8.57
CA ALA A 61 13.60 -4.16 -9.01
C ALA A 61 12.26 -4.64 -9.59
N VAL A 62 11.77 -3.97 -10.63
CA VAL A 62 10.43 -4.16 -11.17
C VAL A 62 10.50 -4.86 -12.51
N LEU A 63 9.75 -5.95 -12.60
CA LEU A 63 9.25 -6.45 -13.87
C LEU A 63 8.48 -5.35 -14.59
N GLN A 64 8.68 -5.24 -15.90
CA GLN A 64 7.88 -4.32 -16.72
C GLN A 64 6.87 -5.12 -17.58
N PRO A 65 5.77 -5.63 -17.00
CA PRO A 65 4.67 -6.16 -17.78
C PRO A 65 4.07 -5.05 -18.64
N LYS A 66 3.58 -5.42 -19.84
CA LYS A 66 3.06 -4.44 -20.81
C LYS A 66 1.88 -3.63 -20.25
N SER A 67 1.06 -4.24 -19.41
CA SER A 67 -0.10 -3.63 -18.80
C SER A 67 0.23 -2.75 -17.59
N LEU A 68 1.43 -2.85 -17.00
CA LEU A 68 1.75 -2.13 -15.76
C LEU A 68 1.78 -0.62 -15.97
N ARG A 69 2.43 -0.14 -17.03
CA ARG A 69 2.51 1.30 -17.31
C ARG A 69 1.13 1.94 -17.52
N PRO A 70 0.25 1.44 -18.41
CA PRO A 70 -1.09 1.99 -18.55
C PRO A 70 -1.91 1.82 -17.27
N PHE A 71 -1.74 0.75 -16.52
CA PHE A 71 -2.42 0.54 -15.25
C PHE A 71 -2.06 1.62 -14.22
N LEU A 72 -0.79 1.94 -14.04
CA LEU A 72 -0.34 2.95 -13.08
C LEU A 72 -0.70 4.37 -13.51
N LYS A 73 -0.67 4.67 -14.82
CA LYS A 73 -0.77 6.03 -15.34
C LYS A 73 -2.16 6.41 -15.84
N GLU A 74 -2.85 5.50 -16.50
CA GLU A 74 -4.03 5.79 -17.30
C GLU A 74 -5.32 5.27 -16.67
N ASP A 75 -5.23 4.33 -15.72
CA ASP A 75 -6.41 3.75 -15.10
C ASP A 75 -7.19 4.80 -14.31
N ARG A 76 -8.52 4.82 -14.53
CA ARG A 76 -9.43 5.81 -13.93
C ARG A 76 -10.18 5.28 -12.71
N PHE A 77 -10.17 3.99 -12.50
CA PHE A 77 -10.97 3.32 -11.49
C PHE A 77 -10.22 3.12 -10.19
N TYR A 78 -8.89 2.99 -10.26
CA TYR A 78 -8.07 2.71 -9.10
C TYR A 78 -7.37 3.96 -8.57
N THR A 79 -7.27 4.01 -7.24
CA THR A 79 -6.41 4.95 -6.52
C THR A 79 -5.34 4.14 -5.79
N PHE A 80 -4.09 4.53 -5.95
CA PHE A 80 -2.95 3.84 -5.36
C PHE A 80 -2.65 4.43 -3.97
N ALA A 81 -2.72 3.60 -2.93
CA ALA A 81 -2.35 4.00 -1.58
C ALA A 81 -0.91 3.54 -1.29
N GLY A 82 -0.07 4.45 -0.88
CA GLY A 82 1.30 4.20 -0.47
C GLY A 82 1.61 4.81 0.88
N PHE A 83 2.74 4.45 1.44
CA PHE A 83 3.24 5.02 2.68
C PHE A 83 4.58 5.72 2.42
N SER A 84 4.65 7.05 2.65
CA SER A 84 5.83 7.85 2.25
C SER A 84 6.18 7.70 0.77
N ILE A 85 5.16 7.64 -0.08
CA ILE A 85 5.16 7.20 -1.49
C ILE A 85 6.07 8.04 -2.42
N GLU A 86 6.56 9.20 -1.98
CA GLU A 86 7.39 10.04 -2.84
C GLU A 86 8.69 9.36 -3.27
N GLY A 87 9.32 8.59 -2.35
CA GLY A 87 10.50 7.79 -2.67
C GLY A 87 10.19 6.71 -3.71
N ASP A 88 9.06 6.01 -3.54
CA ASP A 88 8.61 4.96 -4.46
C ASP A 88 8.32 5.52 -5.86
N LYS A 89 7.68 6.70 -5.92
CA LYS A 89 7.43 7.39 -7.19
C LYS A 89 8.72 7.76 -7.92
N GLU A 90 9.75 8.18 -7.19
CA GLU A 90 11.05 8.48 -7.76
C GLU A 90 11.73 7.23 -8.33
N MET A 91 11.69 6.13 -7.57
CA MET A 91 12.22 4.84 -8.02
C MET A 91 11.47 4.30 -9.23
N LEU A 92 10.15 4.40 -9.25
CA LEU A 92 9.34 4.04 -10.41
C LEU A 92 9.69 4.90 -11.63
N ARG A 93 9.80 6.23 -11.45
CA ARG A 93 10.16 7.16 -12.53
C ARG A 93 11.53 6.86 -13.13
N SER A 94 12.52 6.56 -12.29
CA SER A 94 13.86 6.14 -12.75
C SER A 94 13.84 4.84 -13.56
N SER A 95 12.80 4.02 -13.34
CA SER A 95 12.55 2.77 -14.06
C SER A 95 11.61 2.94 -15.27
N GLY A 96 11.25 4.20 -15.61
CA GLY A 96 10.34 4.51 -16.72
C GLY A 96 8.87 4.24 -16.43
N LEU A 97 8.49 4.09 -15.15
CA LEU A 97 7.12 3.95 -14.69
C LEU A 97 6.67 5.22 -13.96
N GLU A 98 5.39 5.49 -13.97
CA GLU A 98 4.82 6.66 -13.31
C GLU A 98 3.43 6.34 -12.80
N ILE A 99 3.15 6.69 -11.54
CA ILE A 99 1.79 6.67 -11.00
C ILE A 99 1.11 7.99 -11.36
N ASN A 100 -0.14 7.92 -11.79
CA ASN A 100 -0.94 9.11 -12.07
C ASN A 100 -0.95 10.04 -10.84
N PRO A 101 -0.53 11.31 -10.96
CA PRO A 101 -0.43 12.24 -9.83
C PRO A 101 -1.76 12.50 -9.14
N ASP A 102 -2.88 12.35 -9.86
CA ASP A 102 -4.23 12.57 -9.33
C ASP A 102 -4.84 11.29 -8.71
N LYS A 103 -4.13 10.17 -8.77
CA LYS A 103 -4.61 8.83 -8.41
C LYS A 103 -3.75 8.13 -7.36
N TYR A 104 -3.11 8.90 -6.47
CA TYR A 104 -2.40 8.30 -5.36
C TYR A 104 -2.71 8.99 -4.03
N ILE A 105 -2.53 8.23 -2.96
CA ILE A 105 -2.71 8.68 -1.58
C ILE A 105 -1.45 8.34 -0.80
N ASP A 106 -0.89 9.33 -0.13
CA ASP A 106 0.17 9.13 0.86
C ASP A 106 -0.44 9.05 2.26
N ILE A 107 -0.46 7.84 2.81
CA ILE A 107 -1.07 7.57 4.12
C ILE A 107 -0.35 8.33 5.23
N GLN A 108 0.99 8.46 5.17
CA GLN A 108 1.76 9.18 6.17
C GLN A 108 1.31 10.65 6.31
N ARG A 109 0.88 11.26 5.21
CA ARG A 109 0.38 12.64 5.20
C ARG A 109 -1.10 12.76 5.58
N LYS A 110 -1.86 11.68 5.46
CA LYS A 110 -3.32 11.69 5.65
C LYS A 110 -3.76 11.25 7.04
N TRP A 111 -2.89 10.59 7.80
CA TRP A 111 -3.23 10.06 9.11
C TRP A 111 -2.17 10.37 10.16
N ARG A 112 -2.65 10.71 11.37
CA ARG A 112 -1.82 10.88 12.58
C ARG A 112 -2.27 9.85 13.60
N VAL A 113 -1.31 9.09 14.14
CA VAL A 113 -1.61 8.10 15.18
C VAL A 113 -2.03 8.85 16.45
N PRO A 114 -3.23 8.58 17.00
CA PRO A 114 -3.70 9.24 18.21
C PRO A 114 -2.72 9.08 19.38
N PHE A 115 -2.59 10.13 20.19
CA PHE A 115 -1.72 10.17 21.38
C PHE A 115 -0.22 10.00 21.14
N LYS A 116 0.24 10.01 19.89
CA LYS A 116 1.66 10.07 19.55
C LYS A 116 2.02 11.44 18.98
N TYR A 117 2.81 12.19 19.74
CA TYR A 117 3.30 13.52 19.37
C TYR A 117 4.64 13.42 18.62
N ILE A 118 4.66 12.67 17.54
CA ILE A 118 5.82 12.56 16.64
C ILE A 118 5.44 13.07 15.26
N ASP A 119 6.37 13.74 14.60
CA ASP A 119 6.11 14.35 13.30
C ASP A 119 5.91 13.32 12.19
N ASN A 120 6.67 12.22 12.25
CA ASN A 120 6.62 11.15 11.26
C ASN A 120 6.33 9.80 11.91
N HIS A 121 5.17 9.22 11.61
CA HIS A 121 4.83 7.86 11.98
C HIS A 121 5.36 6.89 10.93
N SER A 122 5.77 5.69 11.35
CA SER A 122 6.09 4.59 10.43
C SER A 122 4.80 3.88 9.96
N LEU A 123 4.88 3.12 8.87
CA LEU A 123 3.77 2.23 8.47
C LEU A 123 3.39 1.27 9.60
N ALA A 124 4.37 0.74 10.33
CA ALA A 124 4.14 -0.13 11.48
C ALA A 124 3.35 0.57 12.60
N ASP A 125 3.60 1.86 12.85
CA ASP A 125 2.83 2.64 13.83
C ASP A 125 1.38 2.82 13.39
N VAL A 126 1.18 3.18 12.13
CA VAL A 126 -0.15 3.38 11.56
C VAL A 126 -0.92 2.06 11.54
N ALA A 127 -0.39 1.03 10.90
CA ALA A 127 -1.03 -0.27 10.82
C ALA A 127 -1.27 -0.90 12.20
N GLY A 128 -0.32 -0.72 13.12
CA GLY A 128 -0.47 -1.14 14.51
C GLY A 128 -1.57 -0.42 15.28
N SER A 129 -1.96 0.78 14.87
CA SER A 129 -3.03 1.57 15.49
C SER A 129 -4.40 1.32 14.86
N VAL A 130 -4.47 1.15 13.54
CA VAL A 130 -5.76 1.08 12.83
C VAL A 130 -6.17 -0.33 12.42
N ILE A 131 -5.21 -1.27 12.29
CA ILE A 131 -5.50 -2.66 11.95
C ILE A 131 -5.40 -3.55 13.20
N HIS A 132 -4.16 -3.82 13.65
CA HIS A 132 -3.90 -4.71 14.75
C HIS A 132 -2.48 -4.50 15.32
N PRO A 133 -2.26 -4.61 16.66
CA PRO A 133 -0.93 -4.45 17.28
C PRO A 133 0.17 -5.35 16.71
N PHE A 134 -0.18 -6.46 16.07
CA PHE A 134 0.74 -7.35 15.34
C PHE A 134 1.68 -6.57 14.40
N TYR A 135 1.16 -5.55 13.70
CA TYR A 135 1.93 -4.78 12.71
C TYR A 135 2.99 -3.87 13.30
N LYS A 136 2.97 -3.57 14.59
CA LYS A 136 4.04 -2.79 15.25
C LYS A 136 5.41 -3.44 15.14
N GLN A 137 5.47 -4.76 14.94
CA GLN A 137 6.70 -5.53 14.85
C GLN A 137 7.08 -5.95 13.43
N MET A 138 6.30 -5.54 12.41
CA MET A 138 6.51 -6.00 11.03
C MET A 138 7.90 -5.66 10.48
N LYS A 139 8.50 -4.54 10.89
CA LYS A 139 9.84 -4.11 10.45
C LYS A 139 11.00 -4.79 11.18
N ASN A 140 10.76 -5.49 12.28
CA ASN A 140 11.84 -6.12 13.07
C ASN A 140 12.53 -7.28 12.33
N LYS A 141 11.99 -7.75 11.23
CA LYS A 141 12.51 -8.88 10.46
C LYS A 141 13.54 -8.50 9.39
N ILE A 142 13.57 -7.24 8.94
CA ILE A 142 14.36 -6.79 7.77
C ILE A 142 14.98 -5.40 8.01
N ASP A 143 15.68 -5.20 9.09
CA ASP A 143 16.34 -3.91 9.32
C ASP A 143 17.87 -4.00 9.12
N ARG A 144 18.30 -4.81 8.17
CA ARG A 144 19.71 -4.99 7.85
C ARG A 144 20.00 -4.42 6.47
N VAL A 145 20.99 -3.54 6.38
CA VAL A 145 21.51 -2.99 5.11
C VAL A 145 21.82 -4.11 4.09
N GLU A 146 22.22 -5.26 4.58
CA GLU A 146 22.49 -6.44 3.75
C GLU A 146 21.25 -7.01 3.05
N ASP A 147 20.08 -6.99 3.70
CA ASP A 147 18.85 -7.52 3.12
C ASP A 147 18.38 -6.66 1.93
N HIS A 148 18.64 -5.34 1.97
CA HIS A 148 18.28 -4.47 0.85
C HIS A 148 19.09 -4.73 -0.43
N LYS A 149 20.23 -5.38 -0.34
CA LYS A 149 21.03 -5.78 -1.51
C LYS A 149 20.41 -6.98 -2.24
N LEU A 150 19.53 -7.71 -1.57
CA LEU A 150 18.95 -8.95 -2.08
C LEU A 150 17.70 -8.74 -2.94
N TRP A 151 17.15 -7.55 -3.02
CA TRP A 151 15.96 -7.29 -3.85
C TRP A 151 16.17 -7.54 -5.35
N GLY A 152 17.41 -7.50 -5.82
CA GLY A 152 17.76 -7.76 -7.21
C GLY A 152 18.04 -9.23 -7.55
N ILE A 153 18.00 -10.16 -6.59
CA ILE A 153 18.33 -11.57 -6.85
C ILE A 153 17.11 -12.39 -7.28
N SER A 154 17.35 -13.46 -8.00
CA SER A 154 16.31 -14.41 -8.41
C SER A 154 16.78 -15.85 -8.19
N PRO A 155 16.02 -16.70 -7.47
CA PRO A 155 14.73 -16.42 -6.84
C PRO A 155 14.85 -15.53 -5.60
N LEU A 156 13.84 -14.70 -5.37
CA LEU A 156 13.77 -13.86 -4.17
C LEU A 156 13.59 -14.71 -2.92
N PRO A 157 14.34 -14.45 -1.82
CA PRO A 157 14.19 -15.16 -0.55
C PRO A 157 12.76 -15.05 0.01
N ASN A 158 12.28 -16.14 0.61
CA ASN A 158 10.91 -16.22 1.12
C ASN A 158 10.56 -15.11 2.13
N TYR A 159 11.49 -14.78 3.03
CA TYR A 159 11.26 -13.75 4.05
C TYR A 159 11.10 -12.34 3.43
N LEU A 160 11.76 -12.06 2.29
CA LEU A 160 11.56 -10.82 1.55
C LEU A 160 10.20 -10.79 0.85
N ILE A 161 9.76 -11.93 0.31
CA ILE A 161 8.40 -12.04 -0.26
C ILE A 161 7.35 -11.80 0.82
N GLU A 162 7.53 -12.37 2.01
CA GLU A 162 6.64 -12.17 3.16
C GLU A 162 6.60 -10.71 3.59
N TYR A 163 7.77 -10.08 3.67
CA TYR A 163 7.89 -8.67 4.05
C TYR A 163 7.15 -7.78 3.07
N ALA A 164 7.45 -7.84 1.77
CA ALA A 164 6.80 -7.03 0.76
C ALA A 164 5.27 -7.25 0.72
N ALA A 165 4.84 -8.50 0.90
CA ALA A 165 3.42 -8.82 0.95
C ALA A 165 2.72 -8.20 2.18
N ILE A 166 3.36 -8.23 3.35
CA ILE A 166 2.83 -7.63 4.58
C ILE A 166 2.80 -6.11 4.46
N ASP A 167 3.84 -5.47 3.90
CA ASP A 167 3.91 -4.02 3.72
C ASP A 167 2.81 -3.53 2.76
N ALA A 168 2.64 -4.18 1.60
CA ALA A 168 1.58 -3.85 0.66
C ALA A 168 0.17 -4.05 1.26
N TYR A 169 -0.04 -5.15 1.99
CA TYR A 169 -1.30 -5.41 2.68
C TYR A 169 -1.57 -4.38 3.78
N ALA A 170 -0.58 -4.10 4.63
CA ALA A 170 -0.70 -3.13 5.71
C ALA A 170 -1.01 -1.73 5.18
N THR A 171 -0.41 -1.36 4.04
CA THR A 171 -0.68 -0.10 3.34
C THR A 171 -2.14 -0.04 2.87
N TYR A 172 -2.61 -1.06 2.14
CA TYR A 172 -3.99 -1.14 1.64
C TYR A 172 -5.01 -1.11 2.79
N GLU A 173 -4.88 -2.01 3.75
CA GLU A 173 -5.86 -2.16 4.83
C GLU A 173 -5.84 -0.96 5.79
N SER A 174 -4.67 -0.33 6.03
CA SER A 174 -4.59 0.91 6.80
C SER A 174 -5.41 2.01 6.16
N TRP A 175 -5.25 2.22 4.85
CA TRP A 175 -6.03 3.25 4.16
C TRP A 175 -7.52 2.99 4.23
N LYS A 176 -7.95 1.79 3.93
CA LYS A 176 -9.36 1.39 4.00
C LYS A 176 -9.99 1.66 5.36
N ARG A 177 -9.27 1.35 6.45
CA ARG A 177 -9.76 1.60 7.82
C ARG A 177 -9.76 3.08 8.17
N ILE A 178 -8.75 3.83 7.76
CA ILE A 178 -8.67 5.28 7.94
C ILE A 178 -9.85 5.97 7.25
N GLU A 179 -10.16 5.56 6.04
CA GLU A 179 -11.29 6.10 5.28
C GLU A 179 -12.61 5.85 6.00
N ASN A 180 -12.87 4.61 6.43
CA ASN A 180 -14.05 4.28 7.22
C ASN A 180 -14.17 5.09 8.51
N ILE A 181 -13.05 5.31 9.22
CA ILE A 181 -13.03 6.13 10.44
C ILE A 181 -13.38 7.58 10.10
N ARG A 182 -12.85 8.13 9.00
CA ARG A 182 -13.13 9.50 8.59
C ARG A 182 -14.59 9.68 8.18
N GLU A 183 -15.15 8.76 7.42
CA GLU A 183 -16.56 8.76 7.03
C GLU A 183 -17.47 8.68 8.26
N GLY A 184 -17.17 7.82 9.23
CA GLY A 184 -17.91 7.73 10.48
C GLY A 184 -17.84 8.99 11.33
N LEU A 185 -16.68 9.65 11.39
CA LEU A 185 -16.51 10.92 12.10
C LEU A 185 -17.21 12.08 11.39
N GLU A 186 -17.26 12.08 10.07
CA GLU A 186 -17.97 13.09 9.29
C GLU A 186 -19.49 12.95 9.51
N SER A 187 -20.02 11.74 9.44
CA SER A 187 -21.44 11.46 9.73
C SER A 187 -21.85 11.86 11.14
N ALA A 188 -21.03 11.56 12.14
CA ALA A 188 -21.30 11.97 13.52
C ALA A 188 -21.36 13.50 13.71
N LYS A 189 -20.48 14.23 13.02
CA LYS A 189 -20.49 15.70 13.02
C LYS A 189 -21.72 16.29 12.34
N GLU A 190 -22.22 15.65 11.29
CA GLU A 190 -23.45 16.06 10.62
C GLU A 190 -24.67 15.80 11.50
N GLU A 191 -24.69 14.69 12.24
CA GLU A 191 -25.73 14.40 13.23
C GLU A 191 -25.73 15.43 14.37
N GLU A 192 -24.56 15.77 14.94
CA GLU A 192 -24.45 16.81 15.96
C GLU A 192 -24.96 18.18 15.47
N LYS A 193 -24.61 18.58 14.25
CA LYS A 193 -25.10 19.85 13.68
C LYS A 193 -26.60 19.88 13.48
N ASN A 194 -27.21 18.76 13.12
CA ASN A 194 -28.65 18.64 12.96
C ASN A 194 -29.40 18.68 14.32
N TYR A 195 -28.74 18.30 15.41
CA TYR A 195 -29.31 18.40 16.77
C TYR A 195 -29.28 19.83 17.32
N ASP A 196 -28.31 20.63 16.91
CA ASP A 196 -28.19 22.04 17.31
C ASP A 196 -29.00 22.99 16.41
N ASP A 197 -29.72 22.50 15.41
CA ASP A 197 -30.62 23.32 14.59
C ASP A 197 -31.93 23.56 15.34
N PRO A 198 -32.24 24.83 15.76
CA PRO A 198 -33.43 25.16 16.53
C PRO A 198 -34.75 24.89 15.79
N TYR A 199 -34.73 24.46 14.55
CA TYR A 199 -35.90 24.08 13.77
C TYR A 199 -36.35 22.61 13.94
N TYR A 200 -35.58 21.76 14.61
CA TYR A 200 -35.97 20.36 14.90
C TYR A 200 -36.62 20.14 16.25
N GLY A 201 -37.01 21.19 16.94
CA GLY A 201 -37.78 21.12 18.16
C GLY A 201 -39.24 21.51 17.89
N TYR A 202 -40.02 20.52 17.35
CA TYR A 202 -41.47 20.32 17.59
C TYR A 202 -42.01 19.21 16.70
#